data_35ee9c99c87fbe9fe7b4ea57d8dd3281
#
_entry.id   35ee9c99c87fbe9fe7b4ea57d8dd3281
#
_cell.length_a   1.000
_cell.length_b   1.000
_cell.length_c   1.000
_cell.angle_alpha   90.00
_cell.angle_beta   90.00
_cell.angle_gamma   90.00
#
_symmetry.space_group_name_H-M   'P 1'
#
loop_
_entity.id
_entity.type
_entity.pdbx_description
1 polymer ?
#
loop_
_entity_poly.entity_id
_entity_poly.type
_entity_poly.pdbx_seq_one_letter_code
_entity_poly.pdbx_strand_id
1 'polypeptide(L)'
;MATTLTIAPEGRAFAEGPQPLVDPSRPILTLDELIRRRASEMGDSPLIGYPNHSLLDFEEHSARSVDRYVDAAVDKLQQLGLPPVDSSRERPPVVGILSQSGLHVVITIIALSRLGYTVFLISTRLASPALDRLIELTGCSTIITTPSFHATLAEVPKERQPVLVPVLSHSDYYRRDAPAFVRLCDAEYESKKIAVILHSSGSTGLPKPIWLSHRSCIGAFALNMNMRSLLTSPLFHSHGFYELFRSIYSRKPIYLANYLLPLTRQSLLKILEHVKPELFHCVPYVVKLLAESDAGIRALAKVNVVLFAGSSCPDDLGDLLVSRGVNLVANYGA
;
A
#
# COMPACT_ATOMS: atom_id res chain seq x y z
N MET A 1 27.55 15.69 17.39
CA MET A 1 26.68 14.55 17.05
C MET A 1 25.65 14.46 18.17
N ALA A 2 24.40 14.80 17.88
CA ALA A 2 23.34 14.73 18.88
C ALA A 2 22.76 13.31 18.86
N THR A 3 23.00 12.56 19.93
CA THR A 3 22.39 11.25 20.13
C THR A 3 21.00 11.48 20.71
N THR A 4 19.98 11.31 19.88
CA THR A 4 18.60 11.39 20.34
C THR A 4 18.19 10.01 20.83
N LEU A 5 18.01 9.86 22.13
CA LEU A 5 17.42 8.67 22.75
C LEU A 5 15.93 8.62 22.41
N THR A 6 15.51 7.66 21.61
CA THR A 6 14.09 7.36 21.41
C THR A 6 13.66 6.32 22.43
N ILE A 7 12.80 6.73 23.35
CA ILE A 7 12.19 5.83 24.35
C ILE A 7 11.00 5.13 23.71
N ALA A 8 10.95 3.81 23.81
CA ALA A 8 9.79 3.04 23.41
C ALA A 8 8.56 3.41 24.24
N PRO A 9 7.33 3.28 23.73
CA PRO A 9 6.11 3.65 24.45
C PRO A 9 5.91 2.96 25.82
N GLU A 10 6.66 1.93 26.11
CA GLU A 10 6.60 1.17 27.37
C GLU A 10 7.83 1.42 28.28
N GLY A 11 8.58 2.52 28.06
CA GLY A 11 9.72 2.89 28.91
C GLY A 11 10.97 2.00 28.74
N ARG A 12 11.03 1.14 27.74
CA ARG A 12 12.26 0.37 27.42
C ARG A 12 13.17 1.18 26.50
N ALA A 13 14.39 1.42 26.92
CA ALA A 13 15.45 1.96 26.07
C ALA A 13 15.89 0.86 25.07
N PHE A 14 15.83 1.15 23.77
CA PHE A 14 16.46 0.27 22.77
C PHE A 14 17.98 0.41 22.84
N ALA A 15 18.69 -0.69 22.54
CA ALA A 15 20.14 -0.69 22.49
C ALA A 15 20.68 0.42 21.57
N GLU A 16 21.75 1.08 22.01
CA GLU A 16 22.38 2.20 21.31
C GLU A 16 22.90 1.77 19.94
N GLY A 17 22.11 2.03 18.90
CA GLY A 17 22.49 1.95 17.49
C GLY A 17 22.22 3.27 16.79
N PRO A 18 22.83 3.54 15.62
CA PRO A 18 22.54 4.74 14.86
C PRO A 18 21.06 4.75 14.46
N GLN A 19 20.30 5.67 15.06
CA GLN A 19 18.91 5.90 14.70
C GLN A 19 18.84 6.76 13.43
N PRO A 20 17.93 6.48 12.49
CA PRO A 20 17.72 7.39 11.37
C PRO A 20 17.18 8.70 11.92
N LEU A 21 17.96 9.76 11.79
CA LEU A 21 17.51 11.11 12.13
C LEU A 21 16.40 11.51 11.17
N VAL A 22 15.17 11.51 11.67
CA VAL A 22 14.04 12.11 10.97
C VAL A 22 14.13 13.61 11.18
N ASP A 23 14.73 14.31 10.22
CA ASP A 23 14.80 15.78 10.23
C ASP A 23 13.49 16.35 9.69
N PRO A 24 12.63 16.95 10.53
CA PRO A 24 11.36 17.51 10.07
C PRO A 24 11.51 18.74 9.15
N SER A 25 12.68 19.37 9.14
CA SER A 25 12.94 20.54 8.29
C SER A 25 13.23 20.19 6.82
N ARG A 26 13.59 18.91 6.55
CA ARG A 26 13.87 18.43 5.20
C ARG A 26 12.61 17.90 4.52
N PRO A 27 12.49 17.98 3.19
CA PRO A 27 11.43 17.28 2.47
C PRO A 27 11.60 15.77 2.62
N ILE A 28 10.48 15.05 2.61
CA ILE A 28 10.47 13.58 2.55
C ILE A 28 10.96 13.16 1.16
N LEU A 29 11.89 12.22 1.10
CA LEU A 29 12.54 11.80 -0.15
C LEU A 29 12.24 10.34 -0.52
N THR A 30 11.97 9.47 0.47
CA THR A 30 11.75 8.04 0.25
C THR A 30 10.49 7.52 0.94
N LEU A 31 10.02 6.33 0.52
CA LEU A 31 8.86 5.68 1.16
C LEU A 31 9.13 5.32 2.62
N ASP A 32 10.32 4.82 2.94
CA ASP A 32 10.69 4.52 4.32
C ASP A 32 10.72 5.78 5.18
N GLU A 33 11.33 6.86 4.68
CA GLU A 33 11.35 8.14 5.39
C GLU A 33 9.94 8.68 5.66
N LEU A 34 9.00 8.49 4.72
CA LEU A 34 7.60 8.87 4.92
C LEU A 34 7.01 8.21 6.17
N ILE A 35 7.19 6.91 6.32
CA ILE A 35 6.62 6.16 7.46
C ILE A 35 7.28 6.56 8.78
N ARG A 36 8.61 6.63 8.81
CA ARG A 36 9.35 7.06 10.01
C ARG A 36 8.94 8.45 10.45
N ARG A 37 8.77 9.37 9.51
CA ARG A 37 8.32 10.72 9.80
C ARG A 37 6.90 10.75 10.34
N ARG A 38 5.99 9.95 9.79
CA ARG A 38 4.62 9.83 10.33
C ARG A 38 4.62 9.23 11.73
N ALA A 39 5.46 8.23 12.00
CA ALA A 39 5.63 7.68 13.34
C ALA A 39 6.09 8.73 14.35
N SER A 40 7.05 9.57 13.96
CA SER A 40 7.57 10.67 14.80
C SER A 40 6.54 11.78 15.02
N GLU A 41 5.83 12.23 13.95
CA GLU A 41 4.92 13.37 13.99
C GLU A 41 3.56 13.02 14.60
N MET A 42 3.03 11.83 14.34
CA MET A 42 1.67 11.43 14.71
C MET A 42 1.65 10.55 15.98
N GLY A 43 2.75 9.85 16.28
CA GLY A 43 2.83 8.97 17.44
C GLY A 43 1.75 7.90 17.42
N ASP A 44 0.92 7.91 18.46
CA ASP A 44 -0.16 6.93 18.66
C ASP A 44 -1.48 7.30 17.96
N SER A 45 -1.49 8.36 17.14
CA SER A 45 -2.65 8.70 16.32
C SER A 45 -2.88 7.66 15.22
N PRO A 46 -4.15 7.32 14.93
CA PRO A 46 -4.48 6.35 13.88
C PRO A 46 -3.94 6.72 12.51
N LEU A 47 -3.36 5.74 11.81
CA LEU A 47 -2.86 5.88 10.44
C LEU A 47 -3.56 4.93 9.48
N ILE A 48 -3.71 3.65 9.85
CA ILE A 48 -4.35 2.62 9.04
C ILE A 48 -5.42 1.92 9.86
N GLY A 49 -6.65 1.87 9.35
CA GLY A 49 -7.71 1.00 9.84
C GLY A 49 -7.80 -0.25 8.95
N TYR A 50 -7.76 -1.43 9.56
CA TYR A 50 -7.88 -2.69 8.84
C TYR A 50 -8.76 -3.68 9.62
N PRO A 51 -9.73 -4.37 8.97
CA PRO A 51 -10.55 -5.36 9.63
C PRO A 51 -9.82 -6.71 9.74
N ASN A 52 -9.79 -7.28 10.95
CA ASN A 52 -8.99 -8.48 11.23
C ASN A 52 -9.63 -9.77 10.72
N HIS A 53 -10.90 -10.02 11.04
CA HIS A 53 -11.57 -11.30 10.76
C HIS A 53 -12.91 -11.16 10.03
N SER A 54 -13.49 -9.97 10.05
CA SER A 54 -14.78 -9.67 9.42
C SER A 54 -14.66 -8.46 8.50
N LEU A 55 -15.81 -7.92 8.08
CA LEU A 55 -15.83 -6.67 7.31
C LEU A 55 -15.93 -5.42 8.19
N LEU A 56 -16.15 -5.56 9.49
CA LEU A 56 -16.50 -4.44 10.39
C LEU A 56 -15.65 -4.36 11.66
N ASP A 57 -14.86 -5.38 11.97
CA ASP A 57 -13.98 -5.42 13.15
C ASP A 57 -12.67 -4.64 12.90
N PHE A 58 -12.80 -3.39 12.46
CA PHE A 58 -11.65 -2.55 12.20
C PHE A 58 -10.83 -2.32 13.46
N GLU A 59 -9.56 -2.65 13.37
CA GLU A 59 -8.53 -2.22 14.30
C GLU A 59 -7.79 -1.01 13.71
N GLU A 60 -7.60 0.03 14.50
CA GLU A 60 -6.82 1.20 14.11
C GLU A 60 -5.36 1.02 14.54
N HIS A 61 -4.48 1.01 13.57
CA HIS A 61 -3.04 0.93 13.77
C HIS A 61 -2.45 2.34 13.73
N SER A 62 -1.80 2.74 14.82
CA SER A 62 -1.15 4.05 14.90
C SER A 62 0.06 4.16 14.00
N ALA A 63 0.47 5.39 13.68
CA ALA A 63 1.67 5.64 12.88
C ALA A 63 2.92 4.99 13.49
N ARG A 64 3.07 5.07 14.83
CA ARG A 64 4.16 4.42 15.57
C ARG A 64 4.08 2.90 15.50
N SER A 65 2.88 2.34 15.63
CA SER A 65 2.69 0.89 15.52
C SER A 65 3.03 0.38 14.12
N VAL A 66 2.63 1.10 13.07
CA VAL A 66 2.96 0.74 11.68
C VAL A 66 4.48 0.73 11.45
N ASP A 67 5.21 1.74 11.97
CA ASP A 67 6.67 1.79 11.85
C ASP A 67 7.35 0.61 12.57
N ARG A 68 6.87 0.23 13.78
CA ARG A 68 7.36 -0.96 14.51
C ARG A 68 7.04 -2.26 13.80
N TYR A 69 5.85 -2.36 13.19
CA TYR A 69 5.50 -3.55 12.37
C TYR A 69 6.44 -3.69 11.19
N VAL A 70 6.85 -2.58 10.60
CA VAL A 70 7.82 -2.59 9.50
C VAL A 70 9.19 -3.09 9.98
N ASP A 71 9.67 -2.69 11.16
CA ASP A 71 10.93 -3.19 11.70
C ASP A 71 10.86 -4.72 11.95
N ALA A 72 9.76 -5.20 12.53
CA ALA A 72 9.55 -6.64 12.73
C ALA A 72 9.46 -7.40 11.39
N ALA A 73 8.81 -6.82 10.40
CA ALA A 73 8.73 -7.38 9.05
C ALA A 73 10.09 -7.43 8.36
N VAL A 74 10.94 -6.41 8.55
CA VAL A 74 12.33 -6.39 8.06
C VAL A 74 13.11 -7.54 8.66
N ASP A 75 13.06 -7.73 9.99
CA ASP A 75 13.73 -8.86 10.66
C ASP A 75 13.27 -10.20 10.07
N LYS A 76 11.96 -10.38 9.89
CA LYS A 76 11.42 -11.60 9.29
C LYS A 76 11.83 -11.81 7.84
N LEU A 77 11.83 -10.76 7.02
CA LEU A 77 12.24 -10.86 5.61
C LEU A 77 13.73 -11.23 5.48
N GLN A 78 14.59 -10.73 6.36
CA GLN A 78 15.99 -11.14 6.42
C GLN A 78 16.12 -12.63 6.74
N GLN A 79 15.36 -13.14 7.71
CA GLN A 79 15.31 -14.57 8.03
C GLN A 79 14.81 -15.43 6.84
N LEU A 80 13.99 -14.85 5.97
CA LEU A 80 13.49 -15.48 4.75
C LEU A 80 14.42 -15.33 3.54
N GLY A 81 15.66 -14.81 3.74
CA GLY A 81 16.68 -14.73 2.71
C GLY A 81 16.67 -13.41 1.91
N LEU A 82 16.05 -12.35 2.42
CA LEU A 82 16.05 -11.02 1.81
C LEU A 82 16.93 -10.05 2.62
N PRO A 83 18.27 -10.09 2.47
CA PRO A 83 19.16 -9.21 3.21
C PRO A 83 19.05 -7.75 2.77
N PRO A 84 19.56 -6.79 3.56
CA PRO A 84 19.61 -5.38 3.16
C PRO A 84 20.40 -5.21 1.86
N VAL A 85 19.87 -4.38 0.97
CA VAL A 85 20.51 -4.05 -0.31
C VAL A 85 21.61 -3.02 -0.06
N ASP A 86 22.77 -3.22 -0.68
CA ASP A 86 23.86 -2.24 -0.66
C ASP A 86 23.37 -0.90 -1.23
N SER A 87 23.51 0.16 -0.43
CA SER A 87 23.06 1.49 -0.79
C SER A 87 23.81 2.12 -1.97
N SER A 88 25.01 1.62 -2.32
CA SER A 88 25.74 2.05 -3.52
C SER A 88 25.15 1.50 -4.83
N ARG A 89 24.32 0.48 -4.75
CA ARG A 89 23.75 -0.17 -5.93
C ARG A 89 22.76 0.75 -6.65
N GLU A 90 23.06 1.10 -7.91
CA GLU A 90 22.24 2.00 -8.72
C GLU A 90 20.87 1.40 -9.04
N ARG A 91 20.83 0.10 -9.36
CA ARG A 91 19.61 -0.64 -9.68
C ARG A 91 19.33 -1.66 -8.59
N PRO A 92 18.43 -1.37 -7.65
CA PRO A 92 18.05 -2.32 -6.62
C PRO A 92 17.43 -3.60 -7.22
N PRO A 93 17.62 -4.76 -6.57
CA PRO A 93 16.93 -5.98 -6.96
C PRO A 93 15.41 -5.80 -6.86
N VAL A 94 14.69 -6.46 -7.77
CA VAL A 94 13.22 -6.40 -7.81
C VAL A 94 12.64 -7.58 -7.03
N VAL A 95 11.76 -7.28 -6.07
CA VAL A 95 10.97 -8.28 -5.34
C VAL A 95 9.50 -8.07 -5.66
N GLY A 96 8.86 -9.10 -6.22
CA GLY A 96 7.44 -9.11 -6.53
C GLY A 96 6.59 -9.40 -5.28
N ILE A 97 5.39 -8.82 -5.23
CA ILE A 97 4.34 -9.19 -4.27
C ILE A 97 3.13 -9.64 -5.09
N LEU A 98 2.81 -10.94 -5.01
CA LEU A 98 1.64 -11.55 -5.63
C LEU A 98 0.74 -12.12 -4.52
N SER A 99 -0.12 -11.28 -4.00
CA SER A 99 -1.02 -11.58 -2.89
C SER A 99 -2.28 -10.72 -2.94
N GLN A 100 -3.34 -11.17 -2.29
CA GLN A 100 -4.49 -10.32 -2.02
C GLN A 100 -4.08 -9.13 -1.15
N SER A 101 -4.64 -7.96 -1.44
CA SER A 101 -4.33 -6.74 -0.70
C SER A 101 -4.81 -6.83 0.75
N GLY A 102 -4.02 -6.29 1.66
CA GLY A 102 -4.32 -6.27 3.09
C GLY A 102 -3.21 -5.56 3.85
N LEU A 103 -3.32 -5.48 5.17
CA LEU A 103 -2.33 -4.84 6.02
C LEU A 103 -0.93 -5.46 5.84
N HIS A 104 -0.84 -6.78 5.71
CA HIS A 104 0.42 -7.48 5.46
C HIS A 104 1.12 -7.02 4.17
N VAL A 105 0.37 -6.70 3.11
CA VAL A 105 0.94 -6.16 1.87
C VAL A 105 1.48 -4.76 2.10
N VAL A 106 0.75 -3.90 2.82
CA VAL A 106 1.22 -2.55 3.17
C VAL A 106 2.54 -2.62 3.93
N ILE A 107 2.58 -3.43 4.99
CA ILE A 107 3.79 -3.62 5.81
C ILE A 107 4.94 -4.18 4.96
N THR A 108 4.67 -5.17 4.10
CA THR A 108 5.70 -5.76 3.22
C THR A 108 6.26 -4.75 2.21
N ILE A 109 5.42 -3.90 1.58
CA ILE A 109 5.88 -2.82 0.68
C ILE A 109 6.89 -1.93 1.39
N ILE A 110 6.56 -1.49 2.59
CA ILE A 110 7.39 -0.56 3.35
C ILE A 110 8.67 -1.25 3.84
N ALA A 111 8.57 -2.51 4.31
CA ALA A 111 9.72 -3.28 4.77
C ALA A 111 10.73 -3.56 3.65
N LEU A 112 10.27 -3.91 2.45
CA LEU A 112 11.13 -4.06 1.28
C LEU A 112 11.78 -2.73 0.88
N SER A 113 11.03 -1.62 0.92
CA SER A 113 11.58 -0.28 0.70
C SER A 113 12.65 0.07 1.74
N ARG A 114 12.43 -0.27 3.03
CA ARG A 114 13.39 -0.09 4.14
C ARG A 114 14.66 -0.89 3.94
N LEU A 115 14.55 -2.11 3.40
CA LEU A 115 15.68 -2.95 3.01
C LEU A 115 16.38 -2.46 1.74
N GLY A 116 15.76 -1.59 0.95
CA GLY A 116 16.33 -1.01 -0.27
C GLY A 116 15.99 -1.78 -1.55
N TYR A 117 14.96 -2.61 -1.56
CA TYR A 117 14.47 -3.30 -2.76
C TYR A 117 13.54 -2.42 -3.59
N THR A 118 13.50 -2.68 -4.90
CA THR A 118 12.39 -2.24 -5.76
C THR A 118 11.21 -3.19 -5.58
N VAL A 119 10.05 -2.68 -5.21
CA VAL A 119 8.84 -3.48 -4.96
C VAL A 119 8.00 -3.56 -6.23
N PHE A 120 7.75 -4.77 -6.72
CA PHE A 120 6.86 -4.98 -7.88
C PHE A 120 5.49 -5.49 -7.42
N LEU A 121 4.44 -4.67 -7.56
CA LEU A 121 3.08 -5.03 -7.19
C LEU A 121 2.39 -5.74 -8.34
N ILE A 122 2.13 -7.03 -8.16
CA ILE A 122 1.60 -7.92 -9.21
C ILE A 122 0.11 -8.14 -9.01
N SER A 123 -0.68 -7.90 -10.05
CA SER A 123 -2.12 -8.17 -10.02
C SER A 123 -2.41 -9.67 -9.86
N THR A 124 -3.27 -10.00 -8.94
CA THR A 124 -3.76 -11.38 -8.69
C THR A 124 -4.66 -11.93 -9.80
N ARG A 125 -4.94 -11.13 -10.83
CA ARG A 125 -5.80 -11.48 -11.98
C ARG A 125 -5.01 -11.77 -13.26
N LEU A 126 -3.67 -11.73 -13.19
CA LEU A 126 -2.84 -11.99 -14.37
C LEU A 126 -2.86 -13.49 -14.71
N ALA A 127 -3.00 -13.77 -15.99
CA ALA A 127 -2.71 -15.09 -16.52
C ALA A 127 -1.20 -15.30 -16.68
N SER A 128 -0.74 -16.55 -16.67
CA SER A 128 0.68 -16.93 -16.71
C SER A 128 1.49 -16.28 -17.84
N PRO A 129 1.01 -16.14 -19.09
CA PRO A 129 1.79 -15.48 -20.14
C PRO A 129 2.06 -13.99 -19.87
N ALA A 130 1.09 -13.29 -19.24
CA ALA A 130 1.26 -11.89 -18.86
C ALA A 130 2.21 -11.75 -17.67
N LEU A 131 2.13 -12.68 -16.73
CA LEU A 131 3.03 -12.74 -15.57
C LEU A 131 4.46 -13.03 -16.01
N ASP A 132 4.69 -14.03 -16.87
CA ASP A 132 6.00 -14.35 -17.43
C ASP A 132 6.63 -13.14 -18.13
N ARG A 133 5.86 -12.46 -18.99
CA ARG A 133 6.33 -11.27 -19.68
C ARG A 133 6.74 -10.15 -18.71
N LEU A 134 5.98 -9.93 -17.65
CA LEU A 134 6.31 -8.92 -16.64
C LEU A 134 7.55 -9.31 -15.83
N ILE A 135 7.71 -10.59 -15.46
CA ILE A 135 8.92 -11.10 -14.79
C ILE A 135 10.15 -10.85 -15.67
N GLU A 136 10.06 -11.18 -16.95
CA GLU A 136 11.13 -10.93 -17.93
C GLU A 136 11.49 -9.44 -18.01
N LEU A 137 10.49 -8.57 -18.19
CA LEU A 137 10.72 -7.13 -18.35
C LEU A 137 11.25 -6.45 -17.10
N THR A 138 10.89 -6.94 -15.92
CA THR A 138 11.30 -6.33 -14.64
C THR A 138 12.56 -6.94 -14.07
N GLY A 139 12.99 -8.11 -14.54
CA GLY A 139 14.07 -8.87 -13.93
C GLY A 139 13.72 -9.35 -12.51
N CYS A 140 12.42 -9.54 -12.22
CA CYS A 140 11.95 -9.98 -10.92
C CYS A 140 12.34 -11.43 -10.67
N SER A 141 13.29 -11.67 -9.78
CA SER A 141 13.81 -13.01 -9.47
C SER A 141 13.26 -13.60 -8.16
N THR A 142 12.51 -12.82 -7.39
CA THR A 142 11.91 -13.26 -6.12
C THR A 142 10.50 -12.73 -6.01
N ILE A 143 9.55 -13.59 -5.64
CA ILE A 143 8.15 -13.21 -5.45
C ILE A 143 7.66 -13.66 -4.07
N ILE A 144 7.18 -12.70 -3.29
CA ILE A 144 6.45 -12.95 -2.04
C ILE A 144 5.02 -13.28 -2.41
N THR A 145 4.56 -14.50 -2.06
CA THR A 145 3.28 -15.02 -2.53
C THR A 145 2.62 -15.99 -1.56
N THR A 146 1.35 -16.28 -1.80
CA THR A 146 0.58 -17.31 -1.10
C THR A 146 0.51 -18.59 -1.93
N PRO A 147 0.31 -19.78 -1.32
CA PRO A 147 0.19 -21.04 -2.04
C PRO A 147 -0.86 -21.06 -3.16
N SER A 148 -1.91 -20.22 -3.06
CA SER A 148 -2.96 -20.11 -4.07
C SER A 148 -2.46 -19.68 -5.46
N PHE A 149 -1.29 -19.05 -5.55
CA PHE A 149 -0.70 -18.58 -6.82
C PHE A 149 0.46 -19.47 -7.31
N HIS A 150 0.84 -20.52 -6.56
CA HIS A 150 1.95 -21.38 -6.94
C HIS A 150 1.73 -22.09 -8.28
N ALA A 151 0.50 -22.53 -8.57
CA ALA A 151 0.17 -23.16 -9.86
C ALA A 151 0.40 -22.19 -11.03
N THR A 152 -0.05 -20.94 -10.92
CA THR A 152 0.16 -19.92 -11.95
C THR A 152 1.64 -19.60 -12.15
N LEU A 153 2.41 -19.53 -11.07
CA LEU A 153 3.86 -19.29 -11.11
C LEU A 153 4.63 -20.48 -11.67
N ALA A 154 4.17 -21.71 -11.48
CA ALA A 154 4.79 -22.91 -12.01
C ALA A 154 4.70 -23.01 -13.54
N GLU A 155 3.77 -22.28 -14.17
CA GLU A 155 3.66 -22.20 -15.65
C GLU A 155 4.69 -21.23 -16.27
N VAL A 156 5.38 -20.41 -15.46
CA VAL A 156 6.49 -19.56 -15.92
C VAL A 156 7.66 -20.46 -16.34
N PRO A 157 8.33 -20.20 -17.49
CA PRO A 157 9.47 -20.99 -17.94
C PRO A 157 10.55 -21.14 -16.88
N LYS A 158 11.14 -22.33 -16.78
CA LYS A 158 12.10 -22.69 -15.71
C LYS A 158 13.26 -21.71 -15.59
N GLU A 159 13.70 -21.14 -16.70
CA GLU A 159 14.81 -20.18 -16.78
C GLU A 159 14.50 -18.85 -16.12
N ARG A 160 13.22 -18.55 -15.92
CA ARG A 160 12.72 -17.32 -15.33
C ARG A 160 11.88 -17.53 -14.07
N GLN A 161 11.77 -18.77 -13.59
CA GLN A 161 11.03 -19.05 -12.38
C GLN A 161 11.61 -18.28 -11.18
N PRO A 162 10.82 -17.46 -10.51
CA PRO A 162 11.29 -16.71 -9.35
C PRO A 162 11.43 -17.62 -8.13
N VAL A 163 12.30 -17.24 -7.22
CA VAL A 163 12.30 -17.78 -5.85
C VAL A 163 11.03 -17.36 -5.15
N LEU A 164 10.31 -18.31 -4.56
CA LEU A 164 9.07 -18.03 -3.85
C LEU A 164 9.33 -17.87 -2.36
N VAL A 165 8.87 -16.74 -1.83
CA VAL A 165 8.93 -16.41 -0.41
C VAL A 165 7.49 -16.33 0.12
N PRO A 166 7.18 -16.90 1.29
CA PRO A 166 5.83 -16.80 1.84
C PRO A 166 5.48 -15.36 2.21
N VAL A 167 4.19 -14.99 2.05
CA VAL A 167 3.70 -13.72 2.60
C VAL A 167 3.84 -13.69 4.10
N LEU A 168 4.06 -12.51 4.66
CA LEU A 168 4.12 -12.31 6.09
C LEU A 168 2.75 -12.60 6.71
N SER A 169 2.73 -13.43 7.74
CA SER A 169 1.55 -13.64 8.58
C SER A 169 1.40 -12.47 9.56
N HIS A 170 0.20 -12.29 10.11
CA HIS A 170 -0.05 -11.27 11.13
C HIS A 170 0.90 -11.41 12.33
N SER A 171 1.21 -12.64 12.77
CA SER A 171 2.14 -12.91 13.87
C SER A 171 3.62 -12.59 13.57
N ASP A 172 3.98 -12.38 12.30
CA ASP A 172 5.37 -12.04 11.94
C ASP A 172 5.71 -10.58 12.21
N TYR A 173 4.71 -9.69 12.34
CA TYR A 173 4.94 -8.26 12.54
C TYR A 173 4.07 -7.63 13.64
N TYR A 174 2.84 -8.10 13.85
CA TYR A 174 1.89 -7.48 14.77
C TYR A 174 2.34 -7.64 16.23
N ARG A 175 2.49 -6.51 16.93
CA ARG A 175 2.93 -6.42 18.34
C ARG A 175 4.19 -7.22 18.66
N ARG A 176 5.04 -7.45 17.64
CA ARG A 176 6.31 -8.14 17.80
C ARG A 176 7.39 -7.12 18.11
N ASP A 177 8.21 -7.40 19.14
CA ASP A 177 9.40 -6.62 19.42
C ASP A 177 10.49 -6.98 18.40
N ALA A 178 10.98 -5.95 17.73
CA ALA A 178 12.14 -6.01 16.87
C ALA A 178 12.97 -4.74 17.05
N PRO A 179 14.31 -4.82 16.93
CA PRO A 179 15.13 -3.63 16.98
C PRO A 179 14.82 -2.72 15.79
N ALA A 180 14.91 -1.41 16.01
CA ALA A 180 14.77 -0.45 14.92
C ALA A 180 15.86 -0.71 13.87
N PHE A 181 15.42 -1.00 12.64
CA PHE A 181 16.33 -1.29 11.53
C PHE A 181 16.78 0.01 10.86
N VAL A 182 18.08 0.15 10.66
CA VAL A 182 18.68 1.30 9.98
C VAL A 182 19.55 0.83 8.83
N ARG A 183 19.20 1.26 7.60
CA ARG A 183 20.06 1.17 6.42
C ARG A 183 20.67 2.54 6.13
N LEU A 184 21.99 2.65 6.27
CA LEU A 184 22.68 3.89 5.94
C LEU A 184 22.68 4.11 4.43
N CYS A 185 22.12 5.22 3.97
CA CYS A 185 22.11 5.62 2.57
C CYS A 185 22.06 7.15 2.44
N ASP A 186 22.57 7.65 1.33
CA ASP A 186 22.31 9.04 0.93
C ASP A 186 20.87 9.16 0.44
N ALA A 187 20.05 9.95 1.14
CA ALA A 187 18.63 10.06 0.85
C ALA A 187 18.35 10.69 -0.53
N GLU A 188 19.17 11.65 -0.98
CA GLU A 188 19.04 12.25 -2.31
C GLU A 188 19.35 11.25 -3.42
N TYR A 189 20.41 10.46 -3.24
CA TYR A 189 20.74 9.37 -4.18
C TYR A 189 19.66 8.32 -4.18
N GLU A 190 19.22 7.87 -3.01
CA GLU A 190 18.15 6.85 -2.86
C GLU A 190 16.85 7.33 -3.50
N SER A 191 16.51 8.61 -3.39
CA SER A 191 15.26 9.17 -3.94
C SER A 191 15.10 9.00 -5.45
N LYS A 192 16.21 8.87 -6.18
CA LYS A 192 16.23 8.70 -7.63
C LYS A 192 16.04 7.25 -8.08
N LYS A 193 16.25 6.29 -7.17
CA LYS A 193 16.10 4.86 -7.47
C LYS A 193 14.64 4.49 -7.63
N ILE A 194 14.40 3.42 -8.38
CA ILE A 194 13.05 2.87 -8.53
C ILE A 194 12.61 2.25 -7.20
N ALA A 195 11.53 2.79 -6.65
CA ALA A 195 10.93 2.32 -5.42
C ALA A 195 9.88 1.24 -5.69
N VAL A 196 9.04 1.48 -6.69
CA VAL A 196 7.87 0.63 -6.98
C VAL A 196 7.73 0.44 -8.48
N ILE A 197 7.32 -0.77 -8.85
CA ILE A 197 6.85 -1.09 -10.19
C ILE A 197 5.37 -1.44 -10.07
N LEU A 198 4.54 -0.74 -10.81
CA LEU A 198 3.16 -1.11 -11.12
C LEU A 198 3.11 -1.67 -12.54
N HIS A 199 1.95 -2.08 -13.01
CA HIS A 199 1.78 -2.45 -14.41
C HIS A 199 0.43 -1.96 -14.95
N SER A 200 0.38 -1.74 -16.26
CA SER A 200 -0.86 -1.39 -16.96
C SER A 200 -1.83 -2.58 -16.96
N SER A 201 -3.11 -2.31 -17.25
CA SER A 201 -4.16 -3.36 -17.35
C SER A 201 -4.00 -4.26 -18.58
N GLY A 202 -3.19 -3.87 -19.57
CA GLY A 202 -3.01 -4.62 -20.82
C GLY A 202 -4.20 -4.55 -21.78
N SER A 203 -5.01 -3.52 -21.72
CA SER A 203 -6.21 -3.33 -22.57
C SER A 203 -5.92 -3.42 -24.08
N THR A 204 -4.70 -3.13 -24.49
CA THR A 204 -4.24 -3.16 -25.89
C THR A 204 -3.25 -4.29 -26.18
N GLY A 205 -3.07 -5.25 -25.27
CA GLY A 205 -2.11 -6.34 -25.34
C GLY A 205 -1.63 -6.81 -23.98
N LEU A 206 -0.40 -7.32 -23.92
CA LEU A 206 0.20 -7.72 -22.64
C LEU A 206 0.50 -6.49 -21.75
N PRO A 207 0.36 -6.59 -20.42
CA PRO A 207 0.64 -5.50 -19.50
C PRO A 207 2.11 -5.07 -19.57
N LYS A 208 2.34 -3.78 -19.33
CA LYS A 208 3.69 -3.19 -19.34
C LYS A 208 4.03 -2.68 -17.95
N PRO A 209 5.30 -2.82 -17.48
CA PRO A 209 5.73 -2.28 -16.19
C PRO A 209 5.78 -0.75 -16.25
N ILE A 210 5.40 -0.13 -15.13
CA ILE A 210 5.43 1.31 -14.87
C ILE A 210 6.40 1.52 -13.72
N TRP A 211 7.54 2.13 -14.01
CA TRP A 211 8.65 2.31 -13.08
C TRP A 211 8.52 3.64 -12.34
N LEU A 212 8.45 3.59 -11.02
CA LEU A 212 8.23 4.75 -10.16
C LEU A 212 9.41 4.92 -9.21
N SER A 213 10.13 6.03 -9.31
CA SER A 213 11.18 6.36 -8.34
C SER A 213 10.58 6.80 -7.00
N HIS A 214 11.36 6.74 -5.93
CA HIS A 214 10.94 7.30 -4.64
C HIS A 214 10.49 8.75 -4.78
N ARG A 215 11.28 9.59 -5.48
CA ARG A 215 10.96 10.99 -5.72
C ARG A 215 9.63 11.19 -6.46
N SER A 216 9.37 10.40 -7.50
CA SER A 216 8.10 10.50 -8.24
C SER A 216 6.91 10.07 -7.37
N CYS A 217 7.06 9.04 -6.56
CA CYS A 217 6.05 8.60 -5.61
C CYS A 217 5.73 9.70 -4.59
N ILE A 218 6.74 10.23 -3.92
CA ILE A 218 6.57 11.28 -2.90
C ILE A 218 5.94 12.54 -3.49
N GLY A 219 6.37 12.97 -4.68
CA GLY A 219 5.77 14.11 -5.38
C GLY A 219 4.28 13.89 -5.68
N ALA A 220 3.91 12.68 -6.11
CA ALA A 220 2.52 12.34 -6.37
C ALA A 220 1.66 12.23 -5.09
N PHE A 221 2.24 11.82 -3.96
CA PHE A 221 1.53 11.74 -2.67
C PHE A 221 1.24 13.11 -2.06
N ALA A 222 2.03 14.12 -2.40
CA ALA A 222 1.76 15.50 -1.99
C ALA A 222 0.45 16.04 -2.56
N LEU A 223 -0.01 15.50 -3.70
CA LEU A 223 -1.30 15.81 -4.31
C LEU A 223 -2.42 14.97 -3.64
N ASN A 224 -2.84 15.38 -2.45
CA ASN A 224 -3.84 14.68 -1.64
C ASN A 224 -4.99 15.61 -1.22
N MET A 225 -6.10 15.03 -0.79
CA MET A 225 -7.29 15.78 -0.36
C MET A 225 -7.33 16.05 1.16
N ASN A 226 -6.36 15.56 1.93
CA ASN A 226 -6.27 15.77 3.38
C ASN A 226 -7.54 15.36 4.15
N MET A 227 -8.12 14.21 3.79
CA MET A 227 -9.37 13.67 4.34
C MET A 227 -9.19 12.25 4.85
N ARG A 228 -9.96 11.88 5.89
CA ARG A 228 -10.08 10.49 6.34
C ARG A 228 -10.74 9.65 5.25
N SER A 229 -10.08 8.55 4.87
CA SER A 229 -10.41 7.82 3.66
C SER A 229 -10.86 6.38 3.91
N LEU A 230 -11.74 5.88 3.04
CA LEU A 230 -12.01 4.45 2.84
C LEU A 230 -11.52 4.05 1.46
N LEU A 231 -10.75 2.97 1.36
CA LEU A 231 -10.21 2.44 0.11
C LEU A 231 -10.73 1.03 -0.16
N THR A 232 -11.38 0.86 -1.33
CA THR A 232 -11.87 -0.43 -1.83
C THR A 232 -11.17 -0.87 -3.11
N SER A 233 -10.08 -0.21 -3.50
CA SER A 233 -9.29 -0.59 -4.67
C SER A 233 -8.05 -1.39 -4.26
N PRO A 234 -7.72 -2.51 -4.95
CA PRO A 234 -6.53 -3.31 -4.65
C PRO A 234 -5.23 -2.51 -4.76
N LEU A 235 -4.26 -2.82 -3.89
CA LEU A 235 -2.98 -2.10 -3.80
C LEU A 235 -2.05 -2.32 -5.01
N PHE A 236 -2.26 -3.37 -5.79
CA PHE A 236 -1.49 -3.60 -7.02
C PHE A 236 -1.98 -2.74 -8.21
N HIS A 237 -3.09 -2.02 -8.08
CA HIS A 237 -3.52 -1.00 -9.02
C HIS A 237 -3.02 0.38 -8.60
N SER A 238 -2.69 1.23 -9.58
CA SER A 238 -2.21 2.58 -9.34
C SER A 238 -3.13 3.37 -8.40
N HIS A 239 -4.45 3.32 -8.62
CA HIS A 239 -5.41 3.97 -7.74
C HIS A 239 -5.28 3.50 -6.28
N GLY A 240 -5.24 2.19 -6.03
CA GLY A 240 -5.10 1.66 -4.67
C GLY A 240 -3.77 2.06 -4.02
N PHE A 241 -2.68 1.94 -4.75
CA PHE A 241 -1.35 2.32 -4.28
C PHE A 241 -1.23 3.81 -3.96
N TYR A 242 -1.62 4.67 -4.90
CA TYR A 242 -1.48 6.11 -4.70
C TYR A 242 -2.37 6.62 -3.57
N GLU A 243 -3.62 6.19 -3.49
CA GLU A 243 -4.55 6.71 -2.48
C GLU A 243 -4.20 6.25 -1.07
N LEU A 244 -3.64 5.03 -0.90
CA LEU A 244 -3.06 4.61 0.37
C LEU A 244 -1.97 5.59 0.83
N PHE A 245 -0.96 5.82 -0.01
CA PHE A 245 0.18 6.62 0.38
C PHE A 245 -0.10 8.13 0.41
N ARG A 246 -1.07 8.63 -0.36
CA ARG A 246 -1.60 10.00 -0.25
C ARG A 246 -2.22 10.27 1.11
N SER A 247 -3.02 9.34 1.62
CA SER A 247 -3.60 9.45 2.96
C SER A 247 -2.51 9.42 4.04
N ILE A 248 -1.54 8.50 3.94
CA ILE A 248 -0.39 8.46 4.84
C ILE A 248 0.40 9.79 4.77
N TYR A 249 0.64 10.32 3.57
CA TYR A 249 1.36 11.58 3.39
C TYR A 249 0.61 12.76 4.05
N SER A 250 -0.71 12.79 3.94
CA SER A 250 -1.58 13.84 4.50
C SER A 250 -1.80 13.74 6.01
N ARG A 251 -1.26 12.74 6.71
CA ARG A 251 -1.50 12.46 8.14
C ARG A 251 -2.96 12.15 8.45
N LYS A 252 -3.70 11.61 7.50
CA LYS A 252 -5.10 11.23 7.70
C LYS A 252 -5.23 9.71 7.71
N PRO A 253 -6.08 9.15 8.58
CA PRO A 253 -6.29 7.71 8.63
C PRO A 253 -6.96 7.23 7.34
N ILE A 254 -6.50 6.08 6.88
CA ILE A 254 -7.10 5.35 5.77
C ILE A 254 -7.59 3.98 6.23
N TYR A 255 -8.82 3.64 5.87
CA TYR A 255 -9.42 2.35 6.16
C TYR A 255 -9.40 1.51 4.89
N LEU A 256 -8.88 0.29 4.99
CA LEU A 256 -8.77 -0.63 3.85
C LEU A 256 -9.87 -1.68 3.94
N ALA A 257 -10.50 -1.98 2.81
CA ALA A 257 -11.41 -3.12 2.74
C ALA A 257 -10.64 -4.45 2.90
N ASN A 258 -11.29 -5.45 3.48
CA ASN A 258 -10.73 -6.81 3.53
C ASN A 258 -11.00 -7.52 2.20
N TYR A 259 -9.96 -7.66 1.38
CA TYR A 259 -10.07 -8.27 0.04
C TYR A 259 -10.22 -9.81 0.04
N LEU A 260 -10.12 -10.44 1.20
CA LEU A 260 -10.42 -11.87 1.37
C LEU A 260 -11.94 -12.12 1.47
N LEU A 261 -12.72 -11.07 1.69
CA LEU A 261 -14.17 -11.15 1.83
C LEU A 261 -14.86 -10.42 0.67
N PRO A 262 -16.00 -10.95 0.17
CA PRO A 262 -16.71 -10.34 -0.94
C PRO A 262 -17.34 -9.00 -0.53
N LEU A 263 -17.11 -7.96 -1.34
CA LEU A 263 -17.80 -6.69 -1.20
C LEU A 263 -19.19 -6.80 -1.83
N THR A 264 -20.21 -6.76 -0.98
CA THR A 264 -21.62 -6.71 -1.38
C THR A 264 -22.19 -5.34 -1.06
N ARG A 265 -23.32 -4.97 -1.66
CA ARG A 265 -24.03 -3.73 -1.30
C ARG A 265 -24.27 -3.62 0.20
N GLN A 266 -24.72 -4.71 0.83
CA GLN A 266 -25.02 -4.71 2.26
C GLN A 266 -23.74 -4.52 3.12
N SER A 267 -22.63 -5.17 2.76
CA SER A 267 -21.37 -4.99 3.46
C SER A 267 -20.81 -3.59 3.28
N LEU A 268 -20.89 -3.02 2.08
CA LEU A 268 -20.45 -1.66 1.79
C LEU A 268 -21.24 -0.61 2.58
N LEU A 269 -22.56 -0.76 2.69
CA LEU A 269 -23.40 0.12 3.52
C LEU A 269 -22.94 0.11 4.99
N LYS A 270 -22.73 -1.08 5.55
CA LYS A 270 -22.27 -1.23 6.93
C LYS A 270 -20.85 -0.65 7.13
N ILE A 271 -19.95 -0.85 6.17
CA ILE A 271 -18.59 -0.29 6.22
C ILE A 271 -18.65 1.24 6.19
N LEU A 272 -19.42 1.85 5.27
CA LEU A 272 -19.60 3.30 5.17
C LEU A 272 -20.18 3.90 6.45
N GLU A 273 -21.16 3.23 7.05
CA GLU A 273 -21.78 3.65 8.31
C GLU A 273 -20.81 3.55 9.50
N HIS A 274 -19.98 2.49 9.54
CA HIS A 274 -19.00 2.27 10.60
C HIS A 274 -17.81 3.23 10.49
N VAL A 275 -17.18 3.28 9.31
CA VAL A 275 -15.97 4.08 9.05
C VAL A 275 -16.28 5.57 8.98
N LYS A 276 -17.44 5.95 8.43
CA LYS A 276 -17.85 7.34 8.16
C LYS A 276 -16.72 8.13 7.45
N PRO A 277 -16.27 7.68 6.28
CA PRO A 277 -15.18 8.33 5.59
C PRO A 277 -15.60 9.72 5.08
N GLU A 278 -14.64 10.66 5.07
CA GLU A 278 -14.79 11.93 4.37
C GLU A 278 -14.52 11.75 2.86
N LEU A 279 -13.67 10.81 2.51
CA LEU A 279 -13.28 10.50 1.13
C LEU A 279 -13.39 9.00 0.87
N PHE A 280 -14.14 8.62 -0.16
CA PHE A 280 -14.34 7.23 -0.53
C PHE A 280 -13.68 6.93 -1.87
N HIS A 281 -12.59 6.14 -1.83
CA HIS A 281 -11.86 5.68 -3.01
C HIS A 281 -12.43 4.35 -3.51
N CYS A 282 -12.96 4.35 -4.71
CA CYS A 282 -13.62 3.16 -5.26
C CYS A 282 -13.46 3.06 -6.79
N VAL A 283 -14.11 2.08 -7.36
CA VAL A 283 -14.23 1.89 -8.81
C VAL A 283 -15.72 2.04 -9.23
N PRO A 284 -16.03 2.35 -10.49
CA PRO A 284 -17.42 2.55 -10.95
C PRO A 284 -18.34 1.37 -10.61
N TYR A 285 -17.83 0.13 -10.61
CA TYR A 285 -18.60 -1.04 -10.18
C TYR A 285 -19.15 -0.91 -8.75
N VAL A 286 -18.32 -0.42 -7.82
CA VAL A 286 -18.72 -0.23 -6.41
C VAL A 286 -19.77 0.88 -6.29
N VAL A 287 -19.60 1.96 -7.04
CA VAL A 287 -20.59 3.05 -7.13
C VAL A 287 -21.91 2.53 -7.64
N LYS A 288 -21.91 1.77 -8.75
CA LYS A 288 -23.09 1.14 -9.33
C LYS A 288 -23.81 0.22 -8.33
N LEU A 289 -23.04 -0.64 -7.64
CA LEU A 289 -23.59 -1.57 -6.66
C LEU A 289 -24.32 -0.86 -5.50
N LEU A 290 -23.80 0.27 -5.04
CA LEU A 290 -24.47 1.10 -4.02
C LEU A 290 -25.70 1.84 -4.60
N ALA A 291 -25.62 2.32 -5.84
CA ALA A 291 -26.69 3.04 -6.51
C ALA A 291 -27.94 2.19 -6.81
N GLU A 292 -27.85 0.86 -6.72
CA GLU A 292 -28.99 -0.05 -6.86
C GLU A 292 -30.06 0.13 -5.76
N SER A 293 -29.80 0.96 -4.75
CA SER A 293 -30.76 1.24 -3.67
C SER A 293 -30.70 2.69 -3.20
N ASP A 294 -31.86 3.23 -2.80
CA ASP A 294 -31.91 4.56 -2.18
C ASP A 294 -31.06 4.67 -0.91
N ALA A 295 -30.92 3.59 -0.15
CA ALA A 295 -30.05 3.55 1.02
C ALA A 295 -28.57 3.73 0.62
N GLY A 296 -28.14 3.11 -0.47
CA GLY A 296 -26.79 3.25 -0.99
C GLY A 296 -26.51 4.65 -1.54
N ILE A 297 -27.47 5.24 -2.27
CA ILE A 297 -27.34 6.62 -2.75
C ILE A 297 -27.24 7.59 -1.56
N ARG A 298 -28.10 7.45 -0.55
CA ARG A 298 -28.01 8.26 0.68
C ARG A 298 -26.70 8.05 1.44
N ALA A 299 -26.14 6.84 1.44
CA ALA A 299 -24.85 6.59 2.07
C ALA A 299 -23.70 7.28 1.31
N LEU A 300 -23.72 7.25 -0.03
CA LEU A 300 -22.76 7.99 -0.87
C LEU A 300 -22.91 9.51 -0.70
N ALA A 301 -24.12 10.04 -0.60
CA ALA A 301 -24.37 11.48 -0.41
C ALA A 301 -23.89 12.03 0.95
N LYS A 302 -23.63 11.16 1.93
CA LYS A 302 -23.04 11.55 3.23
C LYS A 302 -21.51 11.67 3.19
N VAL A 303 -20.86 11.16 2.15
CA VAL A 303 -19.41 11.25 1.97
C VAL A 303 -19.07 12.58 1.31
N ASN A 304 -18.08 13.29 1.82
CA ASN A 304 -17.71 14.60 1.28
C ASN A 304 -17.24 14.50 -0.18
N VAL A 305 -16.50 13.44 -0.52
CA VAL A 305 -16.06 13.17 -1.90
C VAL A 305 -16.09 11.66 -2.16
N VAL A 306 -16.79 11.25 -3.22
CA VAL A 306 -16.74 9.90 -3.77
C VAL A 306 -15.83 9.94 -5.00
N LEU A 307 -14.60 9.45 -4.85
CA LEU A 307 -13.58 9.49 -5.89
C LEU A 307 -13.45 8.11 -6.53
N PHE A 308 -13.77 8.01 -7.82
CA PHE A 308 -13.65 6.77 -8.56
C PHE A 308 -12.57 6.82 -9.65
N ALA A 309 -11.97 5.68 -9.93
CA ALA A 309 -10.97 5.52 -10.97
C ALA A 309 -11.01 4.11 -11.59
N GLY A 310 -10.20 3.88 -12.63
CA GLY A 310 -10.00 2.58 -13.25
C GLY A 310 -10.87 2.29 -14.47
N SER A 311 -12.01 2.95 -14.61
CA SER A 311 -12.86 2.94 -15.81
C SER A 311 -13.81 4.14 -15.82
N SER A 312 -14.49 4.39 -16.93
CA SER A 312 -15.57 5.41 -17.01
C SER A 312 -16.78 4.99 -16.17
N CYS A 313 -17.44 5.97 -15.59
CA CYS A 313 -18.79 5.82 -15.03
C CYS A 313 -19.79 6.11 -16.17
N PRO A 314 -20.86 5.30 -16.34
CA PRO A 314 -21.93 5.65 -17.26
C PRO A 314 -22.56 7.01 -16.93
N ASP A 315 -22.82 7.82 -17.94
CA ASP A 315 -23.30 9.19 -17.74
C ASP A 315 -24.65 9.25 -16.99
N ASP A 316 -25.59 8.36 -17.33
CA ASP A 316 -26.87 8.22 -16.65
C ASP A 316 -26.75 7.90 -15.16
N LEU A 317 -25.76 7.06 -14.80
CA LEU A 317 -25.46 6.77 -13.40
C LEU A 317 -24.83 7.99 -12.70
N GLY A 318 -23.91 8.66 -13.36
CA GLY A 318 -23.29 9.89 -12.85
C GLY A 318 -24.33 10.98 -12.59
N ASP A 319 -25.19 11.26 -13.57
CA ASP A 319 -26.27 12.26 -13.47
C ASP A 319 -27.25 11.93 -12.35
N LEU A 320 -27.67 10.66 -12.24
CA LEU A 320 -28.51 10.20 -11.14
C LEU A 320 -27.89 10.51 -9.78
N LEU A 321 -26.64 10.16 -9.58
CA LEU A 321 -25.95 10.32 -8.29
C LEU A 321 -25.76 11.79 -7.93
N VAL A 322 -25.32 12.60 -8.90
CA VAL A 322 -25.13 14.05 -8.71
C VAL A 322 -26.46 14.74 -8.41
N SER A 323 -27.56 14.39 -9.13
CA SER A 323 -28.90 14.93 -8.85
C SER A 323 -29.41 14.56 -7.46
N ARG A 324 -28.88 13.50 -6.85
CA ARG A 324 -29.22 13.02 -5.50
C ARG A 324 -28.24 13.49 -4.43
N GLY A 325 -27.36 14.45 -4.76
CA GLY A 325 -26.45 15.12 -3.83
C GLY A 325 -25.13 14.39 -3.57
N VAL A 326 -24.77 13.42 -4.39
CA VAL A 326 -23.44 12.76 -4.30
C VAL A 326 -22.40 13.64 -4.96
N ASN A 327 -21.34 14.01 -4.22
CA ASN A 327 -20.18 14.68 -4.79
C ASN A 327 -19.25 13.64 -5.43
N LEU A 328 -19.52 13.34 -6.70
CA LEU A 328 -18.85 12.30 -7.48
C LEU A 328 -17.71 12.89 -8.31
N VAL A 329 -16.50 12.41 -8.10
CA VAL A 329 -15.29 12.89 -8.76
C VAL A 329 -14.61 11.76 -9.53
N ALA A 330 -14.35 11.98 -10.81
CA ALA A 330 -13.57 11.06 -11.64
C ALA A 330 -12.07 11.36 -11.49
N ASN A 331 -11.29 10.34 -11.15
CA ASN A 331 -9.84 10.42 -11.18
C ASN A 331 -9.32 9.70 -12.43
N TYR A 332 -8.89 10.48 -13.41
CA TYR A 332 -8.29 9.94 -14.63
C TYR A 332 -6.78 9.75 -14.42
N GLY A 333 -6.30 8.55 -14.72
CA GLY A 333 -4.88 8.19 -14.69
C GLY A 333 -4.62 6.98 -15.58
N ALA A 334 -3.57 7.03 -16.37
CA ALA A 334 -3.12 5.95 -17.23
C ALA A 334 -1.69 5.54 -16.87
#